data_0c4f2893189466363d9d4fdceca1570b
#
_entry.id   0c4f2893189466363d9d4fdceca1570b
#
_cell.length_a   1.000
_cell.length_b   1.000
_cell.length_c   1.000
_cell.angle_alpha   90.00
_cell.angle_beta   90.00
_cell.angle_gamma   90.00
#
_symmetry.space_group_name_H-M   'P 1'
#
loop_
_entity.id
_entity.type
_entity.pdbx_description
1 polymer ?
#
loop_
_entity_poly.entity_id
_entity_poly.type
_entity_poly.pdbx_seq_one_letter_code
_entity_poly.pdbx_strand_id
1 'polypeptide(L)'
;MRSKNIQDLSHVQGDDEDADRSQGAARAISSFIDTSLNWNDIAWFRSITKMPILLKGVQRVEDGILALKYGLDGIVISNHGGRQLDLVKPPIEVLAELQSTLRMRKMDKKMEVFIDGGVRRGSDVIKAIALGATGVGIGRPFLYAMSTYGDHGVSKAI
;
A
#
# COMPACT_ATOMS: atom_id res chain seq x y z
N MET A 1 26.20 -11.13 4.88
CA MET A 1 24.79 -11.11 5.30
C MET A 1 24.52 -12.29 6.19
N ARG A 2 24.33 -12.10 7.48
CA ARG A 2 24.07 -13.20 8.42
C ARG A 2 22.57 -13.44 8.51
N SER A 3 22.14 -14.61 8.04
CA SER A 3 20.82 -15.17 8.33
C SER A 3 20.66 -15.26 9.85
N LYS A 4 19.75 -14.49 10.44
CA LYS A 4 19.35 -14.70 11.82
C LYS A 4 18.44 -15.92 11.88
N ASN A 5 18.86 -16.89 12.67
CA ASN A 5 18.18 -18.15 12.91
C ASN A 5 16.73 -17.95 13.40
N ILE A 6 15.82 -18.62 12.72
CA ILE A 6 14.38 -18.73 13.04
C ILE A 6 14.16 -19.74 14.21
N GLN A 7 15.08 -19.91 15.11
CA GLN A 7 15.03 -20.99 16.11
C GLN A 7 14.60 -20.58 17.53
N ASP A 8 14.00 -19.40 17.74
CA ASP A 8 13.63 -19.00 19.11
C ASP A 8 12.13 -18.64 19.27
N LEU A 9 11.25 -19.51 18.75
CA LEU A 9 9.81 -19.41 18.99
C LEU A 9 9.27 -20.42 20.02
N SER A 10 10.16 -21.12 20.75
CA SER A 10 9.74 -22.19 21.70
C SER A 10 9.31 -21.72 23.09
N HIS A 11 9.29 -20.41 23.39
CA HIS A 11 8.99 -19.90 24.74
C HIS A 11 7.72 -19.04 24.84
N VAL A 12 6.77 -19.20 23.93
CA VAL A 12 5.43 -18.62 24.12
C VAL A 12 4.41 -19.74 24.25
N GLN A 13 4.50 -20.50 25.33
CA GLN A 13 3.38 -21.25 25.89
C GLN A 13 2.72 -20.33 26.92
N GLY A 14 1.64 -19.69 26.53
CA GLY A 14 0.67 -19.08 27.40
C GLY A 14 -0.66 -19.79 27.15
N ASP A 15 -1.15 -20.45 28.15
CA ASP A 15 -2.45 -21.11 28.20
C ASP A 15 -3.56 -20.06 28.11
N ASP A 16 -4.04 -19.77 26.90
CA ASP A 16 -5.30 -19.08 26.65
C ASP A 16 -6.00 -19.81 25.52
N GLU A 17 -6.89 -20.75 25.89
CA GLU A 17 -7.75 -21.53 24.97
C GLU A 17 -8.76 -20.67 24.18
N ASP A 18 -8.86 -19.38 24.44
CA ASP A 18 -9.70 -18.39 23.76
C ASP A 18 -8.93 -17.42 22.85
N ALA A 19 -7.74 -17.76 22.44
CA ALA A 19 -7.01 -16.93 21.47
C ALA A 19 -7.78 -16.89 20.15
N ASP A 20 -8.43 -15.76 19.88
CA ASP A 20 -9.16 -15.46 18.67
C ASP A 20 -8.36 -15.90 17.43
N ARG A 21 -8.90 -16.84 16.64
CA ARG A 21 -8.28 -17.38 15.42
C ARG A 21 -7.83 -16.28 14.45
N SER A 22 -8.48 -15.10 14.51
CA SER A 22 -8.11 -13.91 13.75
C SER A 22 -6.74 -13.36 14.16
N GLN A 23 -6.39 -13.42 15.46
CA GLN A 23 -5.07 -12.99 15.96
C GLN A 23 -3.96 -13.97 15.56
N GLY A 24 -4.26 -15.26 15.52
CA GLY A 24 -3.31 -16.28 15.05
C GLY A 24 -2.91 -16.07 13.59
N ALA A 25 -3.90 -15.83 12.72
CA ALA A 25 -3.66 -15.54 11.32
C ALA A 25 -2.88 -14.22 11.12
N ALA A 26 -3.22 -13.18 11.88
CA ALA A 26 -2.51 -11.89 11.81
C ALA A 26 -1.04 -12.04 12.28
N ARG A 27 -0.78 -12.78 13.35
CA ARG A 27 0.58 -13.08 13.82
C ARG A 27 1.39 -13.89 12.81
N ALA A 28 0.77 -14.92 12.21
CA ALA A 28 1.43 -15.72 11.18
C ALA A 28 1.82 -14.85 9.98
N ILE A 29 0.93 -14.01 9.49
CA ILE A 29 1.23 -13.09 8.38
C ILE A 29 2.33 -12.10 8.77
N SER A 30 2.29 -11.54 9.97
CA SER A 30 3.28 -10.57 10.45
C SER A 30 4.67 -11.18 10.58
N SER A 31 4.79 -12.49 10.86
CA SER A 31 6.08 -13.17 11.00
C SER A 31 6.86 -13.24 9.70
N PHE A 32 6.21 -13.09 8.54
CA PHE A 32 6.85 -13.10 7.22
C PHE A 32 7.24 -11.70 6.73
N ILE A 33 6.89 -10.64 7.47
CA ILE A 33 7.18 -9.26 7.07
C ILE A 33 8.57 -8.89 7.58
N ASP A 34 9.46 -8.51 6.66
CA ASP A 34 10.72 -7.89 7.01
C ASP A 34 10.49 -6.44 7.45
N THR A 35 10.67 -6.17 8.75
CA THR A 35 10.51 -4.85 9.35
C THR A 35 11.73 -3.95 9.19
N SER A 36 12.83 -4.46 8.63
CA SER A 36 14.08 -3.73 8.43
C SER A 36 14.19 -3.03 7.08
N LEU A 37 13.21 -3.25 6.17
CA LEU A 37 13.20 -2.67 4.83
C LEU A 37 13.32 -1.14 4.88
N ASN A 38 14.24 -0.61 4.09
CA ASN A 38 14.53 0.82 4.06
C ASN A 38 14.93 1.28 2.64
N TRP A 39 15.13 2.58 2.45
CA TRP A 39 15.42 3.16 1.14
C TRP A 39 16.69 2.62 0.46
N ASN A 40 17.69 2.17 1.22
CA ASN A 40 18.93 1.62 0.65
C ASN A 40 18.72 0.28 -0.04
N ASP A 41 17.65 -0.45 0.31
CA ASP A 41 17.34 -1.76 -0.27
C ASP A 41 16.85 -1.65 -1.72
N ILE A 42 16.45 -0.46 -2.17
CA ILE A 42 16.01 -0.22 -3.55
C ILE A 42 17.12 -0.55 -4.55
N ALA A 43 18.37 -0.24 -4.23
CA ALA A 43 19.50 -0.59 -5.09
C ALA A 43 19.63 -2.11 -5.27
N TRP A 44 19.39 -2.88 -4.22
CA TRP A 44 19.38 -4.33 -4.29
C TRP A 44 18.21 -4.84 -5.15
N PHE A 45 17.00 -4.34 -4.96
CA PHE A 45 15.85 -4.71 -5.81
C PHE A 45 16.14 -4.44 -7.29
N ARG A 46 16.71 -3.28 -7.62
CA ARG A 46 17.12 -2.94 -8.99
C ARG A 46 18.15 -3.89 -9.57
N SER A 47 19.01 -4.49 -8.74
CA SER A 47 20.04 -5.42 -9.21
C SER A 47 19.47 -6.78 -9.61
N ILE A 48 18.31 -7.18 -9.06
CA ILE A 48 17.72 -8.51 -9.27
C ILE A 48 16.54 -8.50 -10.26
N THR A 49 16.02 -7.34 -10.63
CA THR A 49 14.90 -7.25 -11.59
C THR A 49 15.03 -6.08 -12.55
N LYS A 50 14.52 -6.29 -13.77
CA LYS A 50 14.32 -5.24 -14.78
C LYS A 50 12.88 -4.73 -14.84
N MET A 51 11.99 -5.30 -14.03
CA MET A 51 10.60 -4.86 -13.96
C MET A 51 10.50 -3.48 -13.31
N PRO A 52 9.46 -2.71 -13.61
CA PRO A 52 9.14 -1.49 -12.88
C PRO A 52 8.98 -1.78 -11.38
N ILE A 53 9.55 -0.91 -10.54
CA ILE A 53 9.47 -1.02 -9.09
C ILE A 53 8.56 0.08 -8.57
N LEU A 54 7.47 -0.32 -7.90
CA LEU A 54 6.54 0.59 -7.26
C LEU A 54 6.61 0.45 -5.74
N LEU A 55 6.68 1.57 -5.04
CA LEU A 55 6.61 1.60 -3.58
C LEU A 55 5.16 1.79 -3.14
N LYS A 56 4.62 0.82 -2.38
CA LYS A 56 3.26 0.91 -1.83
C LYS A 56 3.29 1.34 -0.36
N GLY A 57 2.25 2.07 0.05
CA GLY A 57 2.10 2.51 1.44
C GLY A 57 2.62 3.93 1.68
N VAL A 58 2.80 4.70 0.62
CA VAL A 58 3.21 6.11 0.74
C VAL A 58 2.07 6.91 1.38
N GLN A 59 2.38 7.61 2.47
CA GLN A 59 1.43 8.40 3.26
C GLN A 59 1.90 9.83 3.51
N ARG A 60 3.05 10.23 2.92
CA ARG A 60 3.65 11.55 3.07
C ARG A 60 4.21 12.02 1.73
N VAL A 61 4.16 13.34 1.53
CA VAL A 61 4.71 13.98 0.33
C VAL A 61 6.22 13.75 0.21
N GLU A 62 6.92 13.79 1.34
CA GLU A 62 8.37 13.60 1.40
C GLU A 62 8.79 12.23 0.87
N ASP A 63 8.03 11.17 1.20
CA ASP A 63 8.31 9.82 0.72
C ASP A 63 8.06 9.71 -0.80
N GLY A 64 7.05 10.40 -1.33
CA GLY A 64 6.84 10.50 -2.78
C GLY A 64 8.02 11.20 -3.49
N ILE A 65 8.58 12.23 -2.89
CA ILE A 65 9.78 12.90 -3.42
C ILE A 65 11.02 12.00 -3.31
N LEU A 66 11.17 11.26 -2.21
CA LEU A 66 12.24 10.28 -2.05
C LEU A 66 12.14 9.17 -3.08
N ALA A 67 10.95 8.66 -3.36
CA ALA A 67 10.72 7.64 -4.39
C ALA A 67 11.30 8.07 -5.75
N LEU A 68 11.04 9.31 -6.16
CA LEU A 68 11.65 9.89 -7.37
C LEU A 68 13.17 9.96 -7.28
N LYS A 69 13.70 10.35 -6.11
CA LYS A 69 15.14 10.49 -5.88
C LYS A 69 15.88 9.15 -5.99
N TYR A 70 15.22 8.07 -5.55
CA TYR A 70 15.72 6.70 -5.65
C TYR A 70 15.40 6.05 -7.01
N GLY A 71 14.81 6.78 -7.94
CA GLY A 71 14.54 6.31 -9.30
C GLY A 71 13.47 5.23 -9.38
N LEU A 72 12.48 5.26 -8.48
CA LEU A 72 11.33 4.37 -8.57
C LEU A 72 10.44 4.74 -9.75
N ASP A 73 9.83 3.74 -10.37
CA ASP A 73 8.96 3.91 -11.53
C ASP A 73 7.57 4.41 -11.12
N GLY A 74 7.16 4.11 -9.89
CA GLY A 74 5.88 4.55 -9.37
C GLY A 74 5.73 4.39 -7.89
N ILE A 75 4.63 4.92 -7.39
CA ILE A 75 4.19 4.77 -6.00
C ILE A 75 2.70 4.42 -5.94
N VAL A 76 2.32 3.78 -4.84
CA VAL A 76 0.91 3.63 -4.46
C VAL A 76 0.70 4.38 -3.15
N ILE A 77 -0.03 5.51 -3.21
CA ILE A 77 -0.47 6.25 -2.03
C ILE A 77 -1.55 5.41 -1.34
N SER A 78 -1.27 4.97 -0.13
CA SER A 78 -2.10 3.96 0.53
C SER A 78 -1.92 3.97 2.04
N ASN A 79 -3.01 3.92 2.78
CA ASN A 79 -3.03 3.61 4.20
C ASN A 79 -3.45 2.14 4.46
N HIS A 80 -3.33 1.28 3.44
CA HIS A 80 -3.71 -0.13 3.48
C HIS A 80 -5.19 -0.34 3.87
N GLY A 81 -6.07 0.55 3.42
CA GLY A 81 -7.50 0.52 3.77
C GLY A 81 -7.77 0.80 5.25
N GLY A 82 -6.92 1.59 5.92
CA GLY A 82 -7.01 1.92 7.33
C GLY A 82 -6.53 0.81 8.26
N ARG A 83 -5.70 -0.14 7.77
CA ARG A 83 -5.20 -1.28 8.55
C ARG A 83 -3.74 -1.13 9.00
N GLN A 84 -3.18 0.06 8.84
CA GLN A 84 -1.86 0.44 9.34
C GLN A 84 -2.01 1.41 10.52
N LEU A 85 -1.16 2.43 10.59
CA LEU A 85 -1.18 3.44 11.66
C LEU A 85 -2.52 4.19 11.69
N ASP A 86 -3.10 4.36 12.86
CA ASP A 86 -4.32 5.15 13.07
C ASP A 86 -4.06 6.66 12.88
N LEU A 87 -5.14 7.40 12.61
CA LEU A 87 -5.14 8.85 12.48
C LEU A 87 -4.24 9.40 11.36
N VAL A 88 -3.87 8.59 10.39
CA VAL A 88 -3.17 9.04 9.19
C VAL A 88 -4.13 9.76 8.24
N LYS A 89 -3.58 10.66 7.43
CA LYS A 89 -4.35 11.34 6.39
C LYS A 89 -5.01 10.36 5.42
N PRO A 90 -6.23 10.65 4.96
CA PRO A 90 -6.81 9.92 3.84
C PRO A 90 -5.91 9.98 2.60
N PRO A 91 -5.74 8.88 1.85
CA PRO A 91 -4.87 8.85 0.68
C PRO A 91 -5.17 9.91 -0.37
N ILE A 92 -6.44 10.31 -0.53
CA ILE A 92 -6.84 11.35 -1.48
C ILE A 92 -6.26 12.73 -1.12
N GLU A 93 -6.11 13.05 0.15
CA GLU A 93 -5.50 14.30 0.61
C GLU A 93 -3.99 14.28 0.34
N VAL A 94 -3.33 13.16 0.64
CA VAL A 94 -1.90 12.96 0.34
C VAL A 94 -1.66 13.08 -1.17
N LEU A 95 -2.55 12.52 -2.00
CA LEU A 95 -2.48 12.65 -3.46
C LEU A 95 -2.52 14.11 -3.90
N ALA A 96 -3.48 14.88 -3.37
CA ALA A 96 -3.62 16.29 -3.73
C ALA A 96 -2.37 17.12 -3.35
N GLU A 97 -1.85 16.91 -2.14
CA GLU A 97 -0.64 17.58 -1.66
C GLU A 97 0.60 17.19 -2.49
N LEU A 98 0.77 15.90 -2.78
CA LEU A 98 1.90 15.39 -3.56
C LEU A 98 1.85 15.92 -5.00
N GLN A 99 0.72 15.82 -5.66
CA GLN A 99 0.58 16.27 -7.05
C GLN A 99 0.77 17.78 -7.18
N SER A 100 0.28 18.57 -6.22
CA SER A 100 0.57 20.00 -6.15
C SER A 100 2.07 20.27 -6.07
N THR A 101 2.77 19.54 -5.17
CA THR A 101 4.21 19.67 -4.98
C THR A 101 5.01 19.24 -6.23
N LEU A 102 4.61 18.13 -6.85
CA LEU A 102 5.27 17.62 -8.07
C LEU A 102 5.12 18.61 -9.24
N ARG A 103 3.92 19.20 -9.43
CA ARG A 103 3.67 20.22 -10.48
C ARG A 103 4.51 21.48 -10.24
N MET A 104 4.55 21.99 -9.00
CA MET A 104 5.39 23.14 -8.66
C MET A 104 6.88 22.91 -8.98
N ARG A 105 7.35 21.67 -8.80
CA ARG A 105 8.73 21.27 -9.10
C ARG A 105 8.94 20.81 -10.54
N LYS A 106 7.91 20.82 -11.40
CA LYS A 106 7.94 20.30 -12.78
C LYS A 106 8.36 18.83 -12.84
N MET A 107 7.88 18.02 -11.90
CA MET A 107 8.23 16.61 -11.74
C MET A 107 7.02 15.67 -11.85
N ASP A 108 5.85 16.19 -12.14
CA ASP A 108 4.56 15.49 -12.15
C ASP A 108 4.43 14.38 -13.22
N LYS A 109 5.33 14.35 -14.22
CA LYS A 109 5.34 13.33 -15.28
C LYS A 109 6.52 12.34 -15.17
N LYS A 110 7.22 12.33 -14.06
CA LYS A 110 8.44 11.53 -13.91
C LYS A 110 8.21 10.18 -13.22
N MET A 111 7.02 9.94 -12.71
CA MET A 111 6.70 8.75 -11.94
C MET A 111 5.19 8.48 -12.01
N GLU A 112 4.81 7.21 -12.08
CA GLU A 112 3.42 6.77 -11.98
C GLU A 112 2.92 6.92 -10.54
N VAL A 113 1.72 7.47 -10.37
CA VAL A 113 1.11 7.66 -9.04
C VAL A 113 -0.22 6.95 -8.97
N PHE A 114 -0.28 5.86 -8.26
CA PHE A 114 -1.50 5.12 -7.98
C PHE A 114 -2.02 5.46 -6.59
N ILE A 115 -3.29 5.23 -6.36
CA ILE A 115 -3.95 5.43 -5.07
C ILE A 115 -4.87 4.27 -4.73
N ASP A 116 -4.91 3.86 -3.47
CA ASP A 116 -5.95 2.99 -2.91
C ASP A 116 -6.38 3.47 -1.52
N GLY A 117 -7.44 2.87 -1.00
CA GLY A 117 -7.99 3.19 0.32
C GLY A 117 -9.09 4.26 0.29
N GLY A 118 -10.27 3.85 0.72
CA GLY A 118 -11.44 4.72 0.83
C GLY A 118 -12.25 4.95 -0.45
N VAL A 119 -11.82 4.43 -1.58
CA VAL A 119 -12.54 4.53 -2.87
C VAL A 119 -13.73 3.57 -2.88
N ARG A 120 -14.94 4.10 -3.08
CA ARG A 120 -16.20 3.36 -2.98
C ARG A 120 -17.14 3.57 -4.18
N ARG A 121 -16.98 4.64 -4.93
CA ARG A 121 -17.86 5.04 -6.02
C ARG A 121 -17.05 5.50 -7.23
N GLY A 122 -17.63 5.43 -8.42
CA GLY A 122 -17.01 5.96 -9.64
C GLY A 122 -16.64 7.45 -9.53
N SER A 123 -17.42 8.24 -8.78
CA SER A 123 -17.08 9.64 -8.51
C SER A 123 -15.77 9.82 -7.74
N ASP A 124 -15.42 8.87 -6.87
CA ASP A 124 -14.15 8.91 -6.13
C ASP A 124 -12.99 8.61 -7.08
N VAL A 125 -13.20 7.68 -8.02
CA VAL A 125 -12.22 7.37 -9.08
C VAL A 125 -11.96 8.60 -9.94
N ILE A 126 -13.02 9.26 -10.41
CA ILE A 126 -12.90 10.47 -11.25
C ILE A 126 -12.14 11.57 -10.51
N LYS A 127 -12.43 11.80 -9.23
CA LYS A 127 -11.72 12.78 -8.41
C LYS A 127 -10.23 12.45 -8.29
N ALA A 128 -9.88 11.18 -8.04
CA ALA A 128 -8.49 10.76 -7.95
C ALA A 128 -7.73 10.98 -9.27
N ILE A 129 -8.32 10.60 -10.40
CA ILE A 129 -7.74 10.81 -11.73
C ILE A 129 -7.60 12.32 -12.03
N ALA A 130 -8.62 13.12 -11.73
CA ALA A 130 -8.57 14.57 -11.92
C ALA A 130 -7.48 15.24 -11.07
N LEU A 131 -7.18 14.72 -9.89
CA LEU A 131 -6.06 15.16 -9.06
C LEU A 131 -4.70 14.73 -9.61
N GLY A 132 -4.64 13.77 -10.54
CA GLY A 132 -3.42 13.34 -11.21
C GLY A 132 -2.97 11.94 -10.83
N ALA A 133 -3.85 11.08 -10.32
CA ALA A 133 -3.53 9.66 -10.19
C ALA A 133 -3.50 9.00 -11.57
N THR A 134 -2.54 8.09 -11.77
CA THR A 134 -2.46 7.22 -12.95
C THR A 134 -3.53 6.13 -12.92
N GLY A 135 -3.84 5.63 -11.73
CA GLY A 135 -4.85 4.59 -11.54
C GLY A 135 -5.30 4.50 -10.09
N VAL A 136 -6.41 3.79 -9.88
CA VAL A 136 -7.12 3.70 -8.61
C VAL A 136 -7.38 2.26 -8.24
N GLY A 137 -6.96 1.85 -7.04
CA GLY A 137 -7.23 0.54 -6.47
C GLY A 137 -8.51 0.53 -5.64
N ILE A 138 -9.34 -0.49 -5.83
CA ILE A 138 -10.58 -0.71 -5.07
C ILE A 138 -10.51 -2.10 -4.44
N GLY A 139 -10.71 -2.19 -3.14
CA GLY A 139 -10.64 -3.45 -2.39
C GLY A 139 -11.99 -3.90 -1.86
N ARG A 140 -12.32 -3.55 -0.62
CA ARG A 140 -13.52 -4.01 0.10
C ARG A 140 -14.85 -3.85 -0.64
N PRO A 141 -15.13 -2.81 -1.42
CA PRO A 141 -16.37 -2.73 -2.18
C PRO A 141 -16.60 -3.94 -3.09
N PHE A 142 -15.55 -4.44 -3.76
CA PHE A 142 -15.67 -5.63 -4.59
C PHE A 142 -15.82 -6.91 -3.76
N LEU A 143 -15.16 -6.99 -2.60
CA LEU A 143 -15.36 -8.12 -1.68
C LEU A 143 -16.80 -8.19 -1.17
N TYR A 144 -17.41 -7.05 -0.85
CA TYR A 144 -18.81 -7.00 -0.44
C TYR A 144 -19.76 -7.33 -1.59
N ALA A 145 -19.50 -6.82 -2.78
CA ALA A 145 -20.28 -7.13 -3.96
C ALA A 145 -20.23 -8.65 -4.28
N MET A 146 -19.03 -9.24 -4.18
CA MET A 146 -18.80 -10.67 -4.37
C MET A 146 -19.51 -11.50 -3.29
N SER A 147 -19.41 -11.11 -2.03
CA SER A 147 -20.05 -11.82 -0.92
C SER A 147 -21.57 -11.81 -1.01
N THR A 148 -22.19 -10.76 -1.56
CA THR A 148 -23.64 -10.60 -1.63
C THR A 148 -24.22 -11.22 -2.91
N TYR A 149 -23.55 -11.06 -4.05
CA TYR A 149 -24.11 -11.36 -5.37
C TYR A 149 -23.16 -12.18 -6.27
N GLY A 150 -22.07 -12.72 -5.72
CA GLY A 150 -21.09 -13.50 -6.48
C GLY A 150 -20.38 -12.67 -7.56
N ASP A 151 -19.96 -13.35 -8.61
CA ASP A 151 -19.29 -12.76 -9.78
C ASP A 151 -20.14 -11.70 -10.49
N HIS A 152 -21.46 -11.93 -10.55
CA HIS A 152 -22.40 -10.97 -11.11
C HIS A 152 -22.40 -9.65 -10.33
N GLY A 153 -22.28 -9.71 -8.99
CA GLY A 153 -22.15 -8.52 -8.15
C GLY A 153 -20.89 -7.74 -8.45
N VAL A 154 -19.76 -8.40 -8.62
CA VAL A 154 -18.49 -7.75 -8.99
C VAL A 154 -18.60 -7.11 -10.37
N SER A 155 -19.12 -7.83 -11.38
CA SER A 155 -19.32 -7.31 -12.74
C SER A 155 -20.20 -6.07 -12.78
N LYS A 156 -21.21 -6.01 -11.89
CA LYS A 156 -22.11 -4.85 -11.81
C LYS A 156 -21.51 -3.68 -11.04
N ALA A 157 -20.54 -3.94 -10.15
CA ALA A 157 -19.85 -2.91 -9.36
C ALA A 157 -18.71 -2.21 -10.13
N ILE A 158 -18.23 -2.82 -11.22
CA ILE A 158 -17.28 -2.24 -12.19
C ILE A 158 -18.03 -1.29 -13.14
#